data_78172489756fed9632cf177ab6826cd2
#
_entry.id   78172489756fed9632cf177ab6826cd2
#
_cell.length_a   1.000
_cell.length_b   1.000
_cell.length_c   1.000
_cell.angle_alpha   90.00
_cell.angle_beta   90.00
_cell.angle_gamma   90.00
#
_symmetry.space_group_name_H-M   'P 1'
#
loop_
_entity.id
_entity.type
_entity.pdbx_description
1 polymer ?
#
loop_
_entity_poly.entity_id
_entity_poly.type
_entity_poly.pdbx_seq_one_letter_code
_entity_poly.pdbx_strand_id
1 'polypeptide(L)'
;MHPFSVGTFFKHLSVSPPKPSVLKPISKSLVAVASAAPPGTSHFGALNSHQKQQVHVYIDSLLQWNQKMNLTAVREESEVMERHIEDSLAIIQPIRNSYVSRCGASSENLKIVDVGTGAGLPGLILAIACPDWKVTLLESLNKRCQFLEHVAGETGLSNVEVIRERAENLWQNQNFRESFDVAIARAVAEMRILAEYCLPLVRVGGLFVAAKGHDPQVPLLAISLNYTRNK
;
A
#
# COMPACT_ATOMS: atom_id res chain seq x y z
N MET A 1 37.14 -25.49 -71.64
CA MET A 1 35.88 -25.37 -70.83
C MET A 1 36.27 -25.03 -69.41
N HIS A 2 36.20 -23.78 -69.04
CA HIS A 2 36.47 -23.32 -67.65
C HIS A 2 35.13 -23.09 -66.93
N PRO A 3 34.95 -23.52 -65.70
CA PRO A 3 33.81 -23.09 -64.87
C PRO A 3 34.13 -21.80 -64.13
N PHE A 4 33.21 -20.87 -64.22
CA PHE A 4 33.20 -19.60 -63.47
C PHE A 4 32.91 -19.85 -62.00
N SER A 5 33.78 -19.32 -61.09
CA SER A 5 33.58 -19.25 -59.67
C SER A 5 32.86 -17.94 -59.34
N VAL A 6 31.65 -18.03 -58.76
CA VAL A 6 30.89 -16.88 -58.23
C VAL A 6 31.25 -16.73 -56.74
N GLY A 7 32.11 -15.76 -56.48
CA GLY A 7 32.42 -15.39 -55.09
C GLY A 7 31.31 -14.51 -54.48
N THR A 8 30.61 -15.06 -53.48
CA THR A 8 29.61 -14.34 -52.69
C THR A 8 30.28 -13.54 -51.61
N PHE A 9 30.29 -12.20 -51.73
CA PHE A 9 30.72 -11.28 -50.68
C PHE A 9 29.63 -11.14 -49.64
N PHE A 10 29.78 -11.81 -48.49
CA PHE A 10 29.00 -11.47 -47.29
C PHE A 10 29.69 -10.31 -46.55
N LYS A 11 29.11 -9.12 -46.62
CA LYS A 11 29.45 -8.02 -45.71
C LYS A 11 28.89 -8.33 -44.32
N HIS A 12 29.76 -8.69 -43.38
CA HIS A 12 29.45 -8.73 -41.97
C HIS A 12 29.11 -7.31 -41.47
N LEU A 13 27.84 -7.00 -41.30
CA LEU A 13 27.40 -5.87 -40.51
C LEU A 13 27.54 -6.25 -39.02
N SER A 14 28.61 -5.79 -38.41
CA SER A 14 28.78 -5.88 -36.97
C SER A 14 27.84 -4.90 -36.30
N VAL A 15 26.71 -5.38 -35.82
CA VAL A 15 25.80 -4.62 -34.94
C VAL A 15 26.36 -4.72 -33.52
N SER A 16 26.94 -3.64 -33.04
CA SER A 16 27.39 -3.52 -31.66
C SER A 16 26.17 -3.63 -30.73
N PRO A 17 26.21 -4.41 -29.63
CA PRO A 17 25.12 -4.47 -28.67
C PRO A 17 24.92 -3.09 -28.04
N PRO A 18 23.67 -2.69 -27.75
CA PRO A 18 23.40 -1.41 -27.08
C PRO A 18 24.09 -1.41 -25.71
N LYS A 19 24.79 -0.33 -25.41
CA LYS A 19 25.42 -0.13 -24.09
C LYS A 19 24.37 -0.23 -23.01
N PRO A 20 24.61 -0.98 -21.91
CA PRO A 20 23.67 -1.01 -20.81
C PRO A 20 23.52 0.42 -20.27
N SER A 21 22.28 0.91 -20.22
CA SER A 21 21.97 2.17 -19.58
C SER A 21 22.32 2.08 -18.11
N VAL A 22 23.32 2.84 -17.69
CA VAL A 22 23.69 2.95 -16.27
C VAL A 22 22.56 3.66 -15.57
N LEU A 23 21.72 2.90 -14.87
CA LEU A 23 20.71 3.43 -13.97
C LEU A 23 21.43 4.19 -12.85
N LYS A 24 21.25 5.51 -12.81
CA LYS A 24 21.72 6.31 -11.68
C LYS A 24 20.99 5.90 -10.40
N PRO A 25 21.64 5.98 -9.23
CA PRO A 25 21.04 5.51 -7.99
C PRO A 25 19.73 6.26 -7.70
N ILE A 26 18.71 5.50 -7.34
CA ILE A 26 17.40 5.99 -6.90
C ILE A 26 17.63 6.85 -5.66
N SER A 27 17.33 8.14 -5.72
CA SER A 27 17.33 9.00 -4.54
C SER A 27 16.14 8.61 -3.66
N LYS A 28 16.41 7.85 -2.59
CA LYS A 28 15.43 7.48 -1.57
C LYS A 28 15.44 8.59 -0.51
N SER A 29 14.48 9.49 -0.51
CA SER A 29 14.31 10.41 0.61
C SER A 29 13.41 9.76 1.66
N LEU A 30 14.02 9.39 2.78
CA LEU A 30 13.32 8.91 3.96
C LEU A 30 12.85 10.15 4.75
N VAL A 31 11.55 10.28 4.97
CA VAL A 31 11.01 11.32 5.85
C VAL A 31 10.09 10.69 6.86
N ALA A 32 10.44 10.87 8.11
CA ALA A 32 9.56 10.58 9.23
C ALA A 32 8.47 11.67 9.27
N VAL A 33 7.22 11.28 9.08
CA VAL A 33 6.08 12.17 9.27
C VAL A 33 5.52 11.89 10.65
N ALA A 34 5.72 12.82 11.58
CA ALA A 34 5.10 12.72 12.90
C ALA A 34 3.58 12.89 12.75
N SER A 35 2.82 11.86 13.13
CA SER A 35 1.38 11.99 13.34
C SER A 35 1.18 12.63 14.72
N ALA A 36 1.26 13.95 14.78
CA ALA A 36 0.88 14.69 15.97
C ALA A 36 -0.45 15.38 15.68
N ALA A 37 -1.56 14.67 15.90
CA ALA A 37 -2.80 15.37 16.22
C ALA A 37 -2.62 16.05 17.59
N PRO A 38 -3.12 17.27 17.79
CA PRO A 38 -3.15 17.87 19.12
C PRO A 38 -3.89 16.93 20.07
N PRO A 39 -3.43 16.76 21.32
CA PRO A 39 -4.08 15.90 22.29
C PRO A 39 -5.55 16.32 22.47
N GLY A 40 -6.47 15.40 22.21
CA GLY A 40 -7.89 15.59 22.43
C GLY A 40 -8.80 15.62 21.19
N THR A 41 -8.28 15.53 19.97
CA THR A 41 -9.12 15.43 18.76
C THR A 41 -9.24 13.98 18.32
N SER A 42 -10.45 13.41 18.46
CA SER A 42 -10.78 12.09 17.91
C SER A 42 -10.97 12.20 16.39
N HIS A 43 -10.17 11.44 15.64
CA HIS A 43 -10.34 11.32 14.19
C HIS A 43 -11.66 10.64 13.82
N PHE A 44 -12.11 9.70 14.62
CA PHE A 44 -13.42 9.06 14.50
C PHE A 44 -14.55 10.08 14.60
N GLY A 45 -14.39 11.10 15.47
CA GLY A 45 -15.34 12.20 15.60
C GLY A 45 -15.63 12.95 14.30
N ALA A 46 -14.64 13.03 13.41
CA ALA A 46 -14.74 13.74 12.13
C ALA A 46 -15.49 12.95 11.04
N LEU A 47 -15.73 11.65 11.22
CA LEU A 47 -16.50 10.84 10.29
C LEU A 47 -17.98 11.21 10.29
N ASN A 48 -18.63 11.08 9.12
CA ASN A 48 -20.09 11.24 9.04
C ASN A 48 -20.84 10.05 9.67
N SER A 49 -22.16 10.16 9.85
CA SER A 49 -22.95 9.12 10.52
C SER A 49 -22.91 7.77 9.83
N HIS A 50 -22.91 7.75 8.49
CA HIS A 50 -22.82 6.50 7.72
C HIS A 50 -21.45 5.81 7.91
N GLN A 51 -20.35 6.56 7.81
CA GLN A 51 -19.00 6.05 8.04
C GLN A 51 -18.82 5.53 9.48
N LYS A 52 -19.38 6.24 10.47
CA LYS A 52 -19.38 5.77 11.87
C LYS A 52 -20.10 4.43 12.01
N GLN A 53 -21.25 4.28 11.36
CA GLN A 53 -21.99 3.02 11.35
C GLN A 53 -21.18 1.90 10.69
N GLN A 54 -20.52 2.16 9.55
CA GLN A 54 -19.64 1.18 8.89
C GLN A 54 -18.48 0.75 9.80
N VAL A 55 -17.88 1.67 10.56
CA VAL A 55 -16.83 1.34 11.54
C VAL A 55 -17.37 0.45 12.66
N HIS A 56 -18.58 0.72 13.19
CA HIS A 56 -19.19 -0.16 14.20
C HIS A 56 -19.47 -1.55 13.65
N VAL A 57 -20.03 -1.68 12.43
CA VAL A 57 -20.22 -2.97 11.76
C VAL A 57 -18.88 -3.72 11.60
N TYR A 58 -17.81 -3.00 11.23
CA TYR A 58 -16.47 -3.60 11.16
C TYR A 58 -16.01 -4.12 12.53
N ILE A 59 -16.16 -3.35 13.60
CA ILE A 59 -15.73 -3.72 14.96
C ILE A 59 -16.50 -4.96 15.44
N ASP A 60 -17.82 -4.98 15.28
CA ASP A 60 -18.66 -6.11 15.65
C ASP A 60 -18.22 -7.39 14.93
N SER A 61 -18.03 -7.29 13.60
CA SER A 61 -17.56 -8.40 12.79
C SER A 61 -16.15 -8.84 13.21
N LEU A 62 -15.23 -7.91 13.48
CA LEU A 62 -13.88 -8.20 13.94
C LEU A 62 -13.91 -8.98 15.25
N LEU A 63 -14.66 -8.52 16.26
CA LEU A 63 -14.74 -9.17 17.56
C LEU A 63 -15.38 -10.55 17.47
N GLN A 64 -16.44 -10.71 16.65
CA GLN A 64 -17.09 -11.99 16.41
C GLN A 64 -16.15 -13.01 15.76
N TRP A 65 -15.46 -12.62 14.69
CA TRP A 65 -14.54 -13.50 13.97
C TRP A 65 -13.27 -13.78 14.77
N ASN A 66 -12.81 -12.81 15.57
CA ASN A 66 -11.61 -12.95 16.41
C ASN A 66 -11.72 -14.09 17.44
N GLN A 67 -12.96 -14.42 17.87
CA GLN A 67 -13.20 -15.57 18.74
C GLN A 67 -12.77 -16.90 18.11
N LYS A 68 -12.76 -16.98 16.76
CA LYS A 68 -12.48 -18.22 16.01
C LYS A 68 -11.14 -18.21 15.31
N MET A 69 -10.57 -17.03 15.02
CA MET A 69 -9.46 -16.91 14.06
C MET A 69 -8.22 -16.18 14.53
N ASN A 70 -8.20 -15.58 15.72
CA ASN A 70 -7.08 -14.76 16.21
C ASN A 70 -6.64 -13.69 15.19
N LEU A 71 -7.58 -12.85 14.75
CA LEU A 71 -7.33 -11.76 13.81
C LEU A 71 -6.50 -10.64 14.44
N THR A 72 -6.74 -10.36 15.72
CA THR A 72 -6.04 -9.37 16.53
C THR A 72 -5.87 -9.87 17.97
N ALA A 73 -4.86 -9.33 18.65
CA ALA A 73 -4.69 -9.57 20.10
C ALA A 73 -5.70 -8.80 20.96
N VAL A 74 -6.28 -7.73 20.40
CA VAL A 74 -7.28 -6.88 21.07
C VAL A 74 -8.64 -7.57 21.08
N ARG A 75 -9.34 -7.53 22.21
CA ARG A 75 -10.61 -8.22 22.40
C ARG A 75 -11.74 -7.34 22.88
N GLU A 76 -11.43 -6.12 23.32
CA GLU A 76 -12.42 -5.16 23.80
C GLU A 76 -12.65 -4.06 22.76
N GLU A 77 -13.92 -3.67 22.58
CA GLU A 77 -14.32 -2.65 21.61
C GLU A 77 -13.58 -1.32 21.81
N SER A 78 -13.45 -0.87 23.07
CA SER A 78 -12.73 0.36 23.41
C SER A 78 -11.27 0.32 22.99
N GLU A 79 -10.59 -0.81 23.17
CA GLU A 79 -9.21 -0.99 22.73
C GLU A 79 -9.10 -1.07 21.20
N VAL A 80 -10.08 -1.70 20.52
CA VAL A 80 -10.13 -1.71 19.04
C VAL A 80 -10.27 -0.29 18.52
N MET A 81 -11.18 0.50 19.13
CA MET A 81 -11.39 1.89 18.76
C MET A 81 -10.11 2.70 18.90
N GLU A 82 -9.45 2.65 20.04
CA GLU A 82 -8.26 3.44 20.33
C GLU A 82 -7.05 2.99 19.52
N ARG A 83 -6.70 1.69 19.56
CA ARG A 83 -5.45 1.15 18.99
C ARG A 83 -5.53 0.81 17.52
N HIS A 84 -6.72 0.66 16.95
CA HIS A 84 -6.88 0.25 15.56
C HIS A 84 -7.59 1.29 14.72
N ILE A 85 -8.71 1.81 15.17
CA ILE A 85 -9.51 2.76 14.39
C ILE A 85 -8.83 4.13 14.36
N GLU A 86 -8.56 4.72 15.54
CA GLU A 86 -7.92 6.03 15.64
C GLU A 86 -6.54 6.04 14.97
N ASP A 87 -5.72 5.02 15.19
CA ASP A 87 -4.41 4.87 14.53
C ASP A 87 -4.53 4.81 13.00
N SER A 88 -5.56 4.10 12.49
CA SER A 88 -5.79 3.99 11.05
C SER A 88 -6.27 5.29 10.44
N LEU A 89 -7.11 6.04 11.14
CA LEU A 89 -7.59 7.34 10.70
C LEU A 89 -6.51 8.42 10.77
N ALA A 90 -5.65 8.36 11.77
CA ALA A 90 -4.57 9.32 11.98
C ALA A 90 -3.56 9.40 10.82
N ILE A 91 -3.43 8.33 10.00
CA ILE A 91 -2.50 8.31 8.87
C ILE A 91 -3.03 9.02 7.62
N ILE A 92 -4.34 9.34 7.54
CA ILE A 92 -4.96 9.92 6.33
C ILE A 92 -4.33 11.26 5.98
N GLN A 93 -4.29 12.21 6.91
CA GLN A 93 -3.73 13.54 6.65
C GLN A 93 -2.22 13.50 6.31
N PRO A 94 -1.39 12.75 7.04
CA PRO A 94 0.00 12.50 6.65
C PRO A 94 0.16 11.97 5.23
N ILE A 95 -0.68 11.01 4.81
CA ILE A 95 -0.66 10.48 3.44
C ILE A 95 -1.00 11.59 2.44
N ARG A 96 -2.13 12.29 2.63
CA ARG A 96 -2.57 13.38 1.74
C ARG A 96 -1.50 14.45 1.61
N ASN A 97 -0.98 14.95 2.71
CA ASN A 97 0.05 16.00 2.73
C ASN A 97 1.35 15.55 2.06
N SER A 98 1.81 14.34 2.37
CA SER A 98 3.03 13.78 1.77
C SER A 98 2.87 13.53 0.29
N TYR A 99 1.71 13.04 -0.16
CA TYR A 99 1.43 12.78 -1.56
C TYR A 99 1.39 14.07 -2.37
N VAL A 100 0.66 15.09 -1.91
CA VAL A 100 0.59 16.40 -2.59
C VAL A 100 1.95 17.07 -2.65
N SER A 101 2.68 17.11 -1.52
CA SER A 101 3.97 17.83 -1.45
C SER A 101 5.08 17.15 -2.26
N ARG A 102 5.04 15.82 -2.42
CA ARG A 102 6.13 15.04 -3.05
C ARG A 102 5.82 14.61 -4.46
N CYS A 103 4.57 14.23 -4.70
CA CYS A 103 4.14 13.73 -6.01
C CYS A 103 3.62 14.87 -6.90
N GLY A 104 3.35 16.07 -6.33
CA GLY A 104 2.81 17.22 -7.07
C GLY A 104 1.45 16.97 -7.70
N ALA A 105 0.70 15.98 -7.18
CA ALA A 105 -0.59 15.53 -7.71
C ALA A 105 -1.68 15.62 -6.64
N SER A 106 -2.95 15.61 -7.07
CA SER A 106 -4.10 15.54 -6.15
C SER A 106 -4.05 14.26 -5.33
N SER A 107 -4.45 14.36 -4.07
CA SER A 107 -4.64 13.22 -3.17
C SER A 107 -6.06 12.61 -3.24
N GLU A 108 -6.83 12.98 -4.25
CA GLU A 108 -8.13 12.38 -4.57
C GLU A 108 -7.95 11.16 -5.48
N ASN A 109 -8.86 10.19 -5.37
CA ASN A 109 -8.88 8.97 -6.18
C ASN A 109 -7.59 8.15 -6.15
N LEU A 110 -6.90 8.14 -5.00
CA LEU A 110 -5.67 7.36 -4.84
C LEU A 110 -5.94 5.86 -4.97
N LYS A 111 -5.03 5.18 -5.66
CA LYS A 111 -4.94 3.71 -5.65
C LYS A 111 -3.99 3.28 -4.55
N ILE A 112 -4.52 2.62 -3.54
CA ILE A 112 -3.78 2.21 -2.35
C ILE A 112 -3.71 0.69 -2.29
N VAL A 113 -2.57 0.15 -1.89
CA VAL A 113 -2.44 -1.24 -1.49
C VAL A 113 -2.01 -1.33 -0.04
N ASP A 114 -2.76 -2.09 0.76
CA ASP A 114 -2.42 -2.44 2.14
C ASP A 114 -1.79 -3.83 2.15
N VAL A 115 -0.48 -3.87 2.36
CA VAL A 115 0.34 -5.08 2.22
C VAL A 115 0.40 -5.85 3.54
N GLY A 116 -0.14 -7.07 3.53
CA GLY A 116 -0.28 -7.87 4.73
C GLY A 116 -1.33 -7.31 5.68
N THR A 117 -2.46 -6.93 5.11
CA THR A 117 -3.54 -6.18 5.79
C THR A 117 -4.11 -6.87 7.04
N GLY A 118 -3.97 -8.20 7.16
CA GLY A 118 -4.41 -8.97 8.30
C GLY A 118 -5.91 -8.88 8.55
N ALA A 119 -6.30 -8.17 9.60
CA ALA A 119 -7.70 -7.89 9.93
C ALA A 119 -8.30 -6.72 9.11
N GLY A 120 -7.64 -6.29 8.03
CA GLY A 120 -8.11 -5.17 7.22
C GLY A 120 -7.64 -3.80 7.73
N LEU A 121 -6.56 -3.77 8.49
CA LEU A 121 -6.08 -2.57 9.15
C LEU A 121 -4.68 -2.16 8.65
N PRO A 122 -4.54 -0.92 8.16
CA PRO A 122 -5.49 0.19 8.16
C PRO A 122 -6.47 0.19 6.98
N GLY A 123 -6.31 -0.67 5.96
CA GLY A 123 -6.93 -0.57 4.64
C GLY A 123 -8.46 -0.41 4.66
N LEU A 124 -9.22 -1.22 5.41
CA LEU A 124 -10.68 -1.11 5.50
C LEU A 124 -11.11 0.23 6.11
N ILE A 125 -10.42 0.71 7.13
CA ILE A 125 -10.75 1.99 7.78
C ILE A 125 -10.45 3.16 6.84
N LEU A 126 -9.38 3.06 6.05
CA LEU A 126 -9.09 4.05 5.00
C LEU A 126 -10.17 4.05 3.92
N ALA A 127 -10.65 2.88 3.51
CA ALA A 127 -11.73 2.76 2.52
C ALA A 127 -13.04 3.36 3.01
N ILE A 128 -13.38 3.18 4.30
CA ILE A 128 -14.54 3.81 4.93
C ILE A 128 -14.39 5.33 4.98
N ALA A 129 -13.24 5.82 5.43
CA ALA A 129 -13.01 7.24 5.65
C ALA A 129 -12.80 8.03 4.35
N CYS A 130 -12.29 7.40 3.31
CA CYS A 130 -11.96 8.00 2.02
C CYS A 130 -12.63 7.21 0.88
N PRO A 131 -13.95 7.40 0.64
CA PRO A 131 -14.68 6.62 -0.36
C PRO A 131 -14.23 6.90 -1.81
N ASP A 132 -13.49 7.99 -2.04
CA ASP A 132 -12.83 8.33 -3.28
C ASP A 132 -11.54 7.51 -3.55
N TRP A 133 -10.96 6.86 -2.54
CA TRP A 133 -9.78 6.02 -2.69
C TRP A 133 -10.17 4.61 -3.12
N LYS A 134 -9.35 3.98 -3.96
CA LYS A 134 -9.46 2.56 -4.30
C LYS A 134 -8.45 1.78 -3.47
N VAL A 135 -8.92 0.92 -2.60
CA VAL A 135 -8.09 0.20 -1.63
C VAL A 135 -8.03 -1.28 -1.97
N THR A 136 -6.83 -1.76 -2.27
CA THR A 136 -6.53 -3.18 -2.45
C THR A 136 -5.98 -3.74 -1.14
N LEU A 137 -6.64 -4.76 -0.60
CA LEU A 137 -6.23 -5.47 0.61
C LEU A 137 -5.46 -6.73 0.21
N LEU A 138 -4.16 -6.74 0.41
CA LEU A 138 -3.30 -7.88 0.08
C LEU A 138 -3.06 -8.75 1.32
N GLU A 139 -3.54 -9.98 1.27
CA GLU A 139 -3.41 -10.95 2.36
C GLU A 139 -3.15 -12.36 1.80
N SER A 140 -2.24 -13.09 2.42
CA SER A 140 -1.86 -14.42 1.95
C SER A 140 -2.71 -15.55 2.53
N LEU A 141 -3.30 -15.36 3.71
CA LEU A 141 -4.06 -16.37 4.42
C LEU A 141 -5.53 -16.37 3.99
N ASN A 142 -5.98 -17.48 3.41
CA ASN A 142 -7.35 -17.64 2.91
C ASN A 142 -8.44 -17.28 3.95
N LYS A 143 -8.27 -17.71 5.19
CA LYS A 143 -9.25 -17.42 6.26
C LYS A 143 -9.38 -15.92 6.53
N ARG A 144 -8.29 -15.16 6.44
CA ARG A 144 -8.32 -13.71 6.60
C ARG A 144 -8.97 -13.04 5.39
N CYS A 145 -8.68 -13.52 4.16
CA CYS A 145 -9.37 -13.02 2.97
C CYS A 145 -10.88 -13.20 3.07
N GLN A 146 -11.37 -14.36 3.54
CA GLN A 146 -12.79 -14.61 3.77
C GLN A 146 -13.40 -13.60 4.78
N PHE A 147 -12.68 -13.26 5.84
CA PHE A 147 -13.10 -12.23 6.77
C PHE A 147 -13.19 -10.85 6.09
N LEU A 148 -12.16 -10.49 5.32
CA LEU A 148 -12.11 -9.19 4.61
C LEU A 148 -13.26 -9.05 3.61
N GLU A 149 -13.53 -10.10 2.82
CA GLU A 149 -14.62 -10.14 1.86
C GLU A 149 -15.99 -10.03 2.56
N HIS A 150 -16.18 -10.77 3.68
CA HIS A 150 -17.37 -10.69 4.50
C HIS A 150 -17.61 -9.26 5.01
N VAL A 151 -16.63 -8.64 5.63
CA VAL A 151 -16.75 -7.29 6.18
C VAL A 151 -16.96 -6.25 5.09
N ALA A 152 -16.26 -6.35 3.96
CA ALA A 152 -16.48 -5.44 2.83
C ALA A 152 -17.93 -5.51 2.33
N GLY A 153 -18.52 -6.71 2.31
CA GLY A 153 -19.94 -6.92 1.99
C GLY A 153 -20.88 -6.31 3.02
N GLU A 154 -20.67 -6.60 4.32
CA GLU A 154 -21.51 -6.10 5.41
C GLU A 154 -21.48 -4.57 5.55
N THR A 155 -20.31 -3.96 5.28
CA THR A 155 -20.13 -2.51 5.32
C THR A 155 -20.54 -1.82 4.01
N GLY A 156 -20.87 -2.58 2.94
CA GLY A 156 -21.25 -2.04 1.64
C GLY A 156 -20.14 -1.28 0.92
N LEU A 157 -18.87 -1.62 1.16
CA LEU A 157 -17.73 -0.96 0.54
C LEU A 157 -17.56 -1.41 -0.92
N SER A 158 -17.75 -0.50 -1.86
CA SER A 158 -17.55 -0.75 -3.30
C SER A 158 -16.16 -0.35 -3.81
N ASN A 159 -15.36 0.29 -2.96
CA ASN A 159 -14.02 0.79 -3.27
C ASN A 159 -12.90 -0.10 -2.71
N VAL A 160 -13.23 -1.33 -2.33
CA VAL A 160 -12.29 -2.33 -1.78
C VAL A 160 -12.17 -3.52 -2.71
N GLU A 161 -10.95 -3.99 -2.92
CA GLU A 161 -10.61 -5.24 -3.59
C GLU A 161 -9.75 -6.09 -2.67
N VAL A 162 -10.13 -7.36 -2.46
CA VAL A 162 -9.32 -8.31 -1.68
C VAL A 162 -8.52 -9.19 -2.62
N ILE A 163 -7.20 -9.19 -2.46
CA ILE A 163 -6.30 -10.05 -3.24
C ILE A 163 -5.63 -11.05 -2.31
N ARG A 164 -5.89 -12.34 -2.58
CA ARG A 164 -5.22 -13.43 -1.89
C ARG A 164 -3.93 -13.78 -2.59
N GLU A 165 -2.84 -13.18 -2.17
CA GLU A 165 -1.50 -13.48 -2.68
C GLU A 165 -0.43 -13.08 -1.67
N ARG A 166 0.79 -13.61 -1.83
CA ARG A 166 1.98 -13.13 -1.14
C ARG A 166 2.53 -11.89 -1.85
N ALA A 167 3.05 -10.95 -1.10
CA ALA A 167 3.58 -9.70 -1.66
C ALA A 167 4.71 -9.97 -2.67
N GLU A 168 5.54 -10.98 -2.41
CA GLU A 168 6.66 -11.41 -3.27
C GLU A 168 6.22 -11.91 -4.65
N ASN A 169 4.99 -12.40 -4.76
CA ASN A 169 4.44 -12.87 -6.02
C ASN A 169 3.64 -11.77 -6.74
N LEU A 170 2.95 -10.92 -5.98
CA LEU A 170 2.07 -9.90 -6.55
C LEU A 170 2.84 -8.92 -7.45
N TRP A 171 4.00 -8.44 -7.03
CA TRP A 171 4.79 -7.49 -7.84
C TRP A 171 5.43 -8.12 -9.09
N GLN A 172 5.47 -9.46 -9.19
CA GLN A 172 5.90 -10.15 -10.42
C GLN A 172 4.81 -10.09 -11.50
N ASN A 173 3.55 -9.89 -11.10
CA ASN A 173 2.46 -9.67 -12.03
C ASN A 173 2.49 -8.21 -12.53
N GLN A 174 2.66 -8.03 -13.85
CA GLN A 174 2.78 -6.72 -14.50
C GLN A 174 1.59 -5.79 -14.25
N ASN A 175 0.41 -6.34 -13.97
CA ASN A 175 -0.79 -5.54 -13.70
C ASN A 175 -0.73 -4.81 -12.35
N PHE A 176 0.09 -5.30 -11.42
CA PHE A 176 0.22 -4.73 -10.06
C PHE A 176 1.56 -4.03 -9.84
N ARG A 177 2.57 -4.37 -10.65
CA ARG A 177 3.88 -3.73 -10.56
C ARG A 177 3.76 -2.24 -10.90
N GLU A 178 4.29 -1.38 -10.02
CA GLU A 178 4.27 0.09 -10.19
C GLU A 178 2.89 0.68 -10.52
N SER A 179 1.81 0.07 -9.97
CA SER A 179 0.43 0.44 -10.31
C SER A 179 -0.29 1.23 -9.21
N PHE A 180 0.26 1.27 -8.00
CA PHE A 180 -0.36 1.94 -6.86
C PHE A 180 0.28 3.30 -6.57
N ASP A 181 -0.56 4.25 -6.19
CA ASP A 181 -0.13 5.57 -5.73
C ASP A 181 0.55 5.49 -4.36
N VAL A 182 0.00 4.64 -3.48
CA VAL A 182 0.48 4.46 -2.12
C VAL A 182 0.47 2.96 -1.78
N ALA A 183 1.58 2.45 -1.26
CA ALA A 183 1.62 1.16 -0.58
C ALA A 183 1.75 1.42 0.92
N ILE A 184 0.90 0.76 1.69
CA ILE A 184 0.90 0.85 3.15
C ILE A 184 1.24 -0.54 3.70
N ALA A 185 2.04 -0.58 4.76
CA ALA A 185 2.22 -1.79 5.54
C ALA A 185 2.23 -1.44 7.03
N ARG A 186 1.39 -2.16 7.81
CA ARG A 186 1.38 -2.08 9.26
C ARG A 186 1.87 -3.40 9.84
N ALA A 187 3.16 -3.53 10.06
CA ALA A 187 3.74 -4.79 10.53
C ALA A 187 4.92 -4.58 11.47
N VAL A 188 5.21 -5.63 12.25
CA VAL A 188 6.36 -5.75 13.15
C VAL A 188 7.65 -6.15 12.42
N ALA A 189 7.64 -6.28 11.08
CA ALA A 189 8.83 -6.65 10.31
C ALA A 189 9.84 -5.50 10.23
N GLU A 190 11.11 -5.85 9.99
CA GLU A 190 12.14 -4.86 9.73
C GLU A 190 11.78 -3.98 8.54
N MET A 191 12.08 -2.69 8.64
CA MET A 191 11.76 -1.68 7.61
C MET A 191 12.28 -2.07 6.22
N ARG A 192 13.46 -2.69 6.15
CA ARG A 192 14.06 -3.14 4.90
C ARG A 192 13.17 -4.18 4.19
N ILE A 193 12.67 -5.16 4.94
CA ILE A 193 11.81 -6.23 4.42
C ILE A 193 10.48 -5.65 3.94
N LEU A 194 9.87 -4.75 4.73
CA LEU A 194 8.63 -4.07 4.32
C LEU A 194 8.83 -3.26 3.04
N ALA A 195 9.96 -2.56 2.94
CA ALA A 195 10.29 -1.80 1.74
C ALA A 195 10.48 -2.70 0.51
N GLU A 196 11.11 -3.86 0.66
CA GLU A 196 11.28 -4.84 -0.41
C GLU A 196 9.93 -5.37 -0.94
N TYR A 197 8.94 -5.53 -0.07
CA TYR A 197 7.59 -5.98 -0.46
C TYR A 197 6.72 -4.88 -1.06
N CYS A 198 6.85 -3.66 -0.58
CA CYS A 198 5.95 -2.56 -0.93
C CYS A 198 6.43 -1.74 -2.13
N LEU A 199 7.75 -1.44 -2.20
CA LEU A 199 8.29 -0.54 -3.22
C LEU A 199 8.05 -1.00 -4.66
N PRO A 200 8.12 -2.31 -5.00
CA PRO A 200 7.83 -2.74 -6.36
C PRO A 200 6.38 -2.54 -6.81
N LEU A 201 5.45 -2.39 -5.88
CA LEU A 201 4.03 -2.13 -6.15
C LEU A 201 3.74 -0.64 -6.38
N VAL A 202 4.60 0.24 -5.83
CA VAL A 202 4.41 1.69 -5.89
C VAL A 202 4.89 2.23 -7.23
N ARG A 203 4.05 3.03 -7.89
CA ARG A 203 4.43 3.72 -9.12
C ARG A 203 5.55 4.73 -8.89
N VAL A 204 6.24 5.11 -9.96
CA VAL A 204 7.23 6.20 -9.90
C VAL A 204 6.55 7.50 -9.44
N GLY A 205 7.10 8.14 -8.42
CA GLY A 205 6.51 9.32 -7.78
C GLY A 205 5.42 9.01 -6.75
N GLY A 206 5.13 7.72 -6.45
CA GLY A 206 4.22 7.34 -5.38
C GLY A 206 4.89 7.26 -4.01
N LEU A 207 4.14 6.80 -2.99
CA LEU A 207 4.58 6.72 -1.60
C LEU A 207 4.56 5.28 -1.08
N PHE A 208 5.58 4.91 -0.32
CA PHE A 208 5.49 3.81 0.62
C PHE A 208 5.34 4.36 2.04
N VAL A 209 4.35 3.87 2.77
CA VAL A 209 4.00 4.29 4.12
C VAL A 209 4.12 3.09 5.07
N ALA A 210 5.08 3.14 5.97
CA ALA A 210 5.17 2.16 7.05
C ALA A 210 4.46 2.73 8.29
N ALA A 211 3.28 2.18 8.58
CA ALA A 211 2.53 2.49 9.77
C ALA A 211 2.99 1.57 10.91
N LYS A 212 3.76 2.08 11.86
CA LYS A 212 4.07 1.36 13.10
C LYS A 212 2.96 1.65 14.11
N GLY A 213 2.45 0.57 14.79
CA GLY A 213 1.42 0.73 15.80
C GLY A 213 1.89 1.55 17.01
N HIS A 214 1.03 1.80 17.89
CA HIS A 214 0.91 2.58 19.13
C HIS A 214 2.19 3.04 19.92
N ASP A 215 3.36 3.14 19.29
CA ASP A 215 4.51 3.81 19.90
C ASP A 215 4.54 5.28 19.44
N PRO A 216 4.18 6.24 20.30
CA PRO A 216 4.16 7.67 19.95
C PRO A 216 5.55 8.23 19.59
N GLN A 217 6.61 7.49 19.89
CA GLN A 217 7.98 7.86 19.57
C GLN A 217 8.43 7.38 18.18
N VAL A 218 7.66 6.50 17.53
CA VAL A 218 7.99 6.00 16.20
C VAL A 218 7.15 6.70 15.16
N PRO A 219 7.72 7.67 14.43
CA PRO A 219 7.00 8.43 13.42
C PRO A 219 6.55 7.53 12.26
N LEU A 220 5.39 7.86 11.69
CA LEU A 220 4.95 7.33 10.40
C LEU A 220 6.05 7.57 9.36
N LEU A 221 6.59 6.49 8.78
CA LEU A 221 7.68 6.60 7.83
C LEU A 221 7.12 6.58 6.41
N ALA A 222 7.23 7.68 5.69
CA ALA A 222 6.87 7.76 4.27
C ALA A 222 8.12 7.83 3.40
N ILE A 223 8.26 6.91 2.45
CA ILE A 223 9.34 6.88 1.47
C ILE A 223 8.76 7.21 0.10
N SER A 224 9.26 8.26 -0.54
CA SER A 224 8.93 8.59 -1.94
C SER A 224 10.00 8.04 -2.88
N LEU A 225 9.55 7.45 -4.00
CA LEU A 225 10.41 7.00 -5.09
C LEU A 225 10.47 8.09 -6.17
N ASN A 226 11.49 8.92 -6.15
CA ASN A 226 11.74 9.86 -7.23
C ASN A 226 12.75 9.28 -8.23
N TYR A 227 12.27 9.00 -9.43
CA TYR A 227 13.12 8.62 -10.56
C TYR A 227 13.31 9.84 -11.47
N THR A 228 14.49 10.44 -11.48
CA THR A 228 14.83 11.44 -12.49
C THR A 228 15.22 10.73 -13.78
N ARG A 229 14.28 10.66 -14.72
CA ARG A 229 14.58 10.30 -16.10
C ARG A 229 15.34 11.47 -16.71
N ASN A 230 16.65 11.35 -16.90
CA ASN A 230 17.38 12.29 -17.75
C ASN A 230 16.87 12.08 -19.17
N LYS A 231 16.36 13.17 -19.79
CA LYS A 231 16.09 13.29 -21.22
C LYS A 231 17.37 13.21 -22.04
#